data_65c78e35b853dd454b59d6e4caa3348f
#
_entry.id   65c78e35b853dd454b59d6e4caa3348f
#
_cell.length_a   1.000
_cell.length_b   1.000
_cell.length_c   1.000
_cell.angle_alpha   90.00
_cell.angle_beta   90.00
_cell.angle_gamma   90.00
#
_symmetry.space_group_name_H-M   'P 1'
#
loop_
_entity.id
_entity.type
_entity.pdbx_description
1 polymer ?
#
loop_
_entity_poly.entity_id
_entity_poly.type
_entity_poly.pdbx_seq_one_letter_code
_entity_poly.pdbx_strand_id
1 'polypeptide(L)'
;DKEEIGSVGATGMHSRFFENMVAEVMDRCGDYSELKLRRALANSYMLSSDVSAAYDPNYASVFEKKNSAFFGKGMVFNKYTGSRGKSGSNDASAEFIGKLRKVMDDADVYFQMAELGKVDAGGGGTIAYILANLDMNVIDSGIAVQNMHAPYEVISKADLYETLKAVSYTHLTLQ
;
A
#
# COMPACT_ATOMS: atom_id res chain seq x y z
N ASP A 1 3.18 -14.70 -3.18
CA ASP A 1 4.31 -15.61 -2.87
C ASP A 1 5.67 -14.89 -2.85
N LYS A 2 5.91 -13.97 -3.80
CA LYS A 2 7.20 -13.24 -3.86
C LYS A 2 7.37 -12.26 -2.70
N GLU A 3 6.31 -11.59 -2.30
CA GLU A 3 6.32 -10.66 -1.17
C GLU A 3 6.73 -11.39 0.12
N GLU A 4 6.13 -12.53 0.38
CA GLU A 4 6.34 -13.33 1.60
C GLU A 4 7.77 -13.86 1.78
N ILE A 5 8.53 -13.94 0.70
CA ILE A 5 9.96 -14.29 0.76
C ILE A 5 10.88 -13.06 0.64
N GLY A 6 10.36 -11.85 0.86
CA GLY A 6 11.11 -10.60 0.84
C GLY A 6 11.28 -9.97 -0.55
N SER A 7 10.45 -10.30 -1.53
CA SER A 7 10.50 -9.74 -2.91
C SER A 7 11.87 -9.86 -3.59
N VAL A 8 12.62 -10.89 -3.27
CA VAL A 8 13.98 -11.14 -3.74
C VAL A 8 14.03 -11.97 -5.03
N GLY A 9 15.21 -12.05 -5.63
CA GLY A 9 15.45 -12.78 -6.88
C GLY A 9 15.14 -11.96 -8.13
N ALA A 10 15.44 -12.51 -9.29
CA ALA A 10 15.39 -11.79 -10.58
C ALA A 10 13.98 -11.32 -10.98
N THR A 11 12.94 -11.94 -10.44
CA THR A 11 11.52 -11.56 -10.67
C THR A 11 10.85 -10.90 -9.47
N GLY A 12 11.59 -10.66 -8.38
CA GLY A 12 11.11 -9.92 -7.22
C GLY A 12 11.17 -8.41 -7.45
N MET A 13 10.40 -7.64 -6.71
CA MET A 13 10.34 -6.17 -6.86
C MET A 13 11.67 -5.47 -6.51
N HIS A 14 12.57 -6.11 -5.77
CA HIS A 14 13.93 -5.61 -5.54
C HIS A 14 14.83 -5.67 -6.78
N SER A 15 14.47 -6.48 -7.78
CA SER A 15 15.21 -6.53 -9.04
C SER A 15 14.86 -5.33 -9.94
N ARG A 16 15.65 -5.16 -11.00
CA ARG A 16 15.34 -4.16 -12.04
C ARG A 16 14.26 -4.61 -13.03
N PHE A 17 13.60 -5.73 -12.77
CA PHE A 17 12.62 -6.28 -13.71
C PHE A 17 11.52 -5.28 -14.05
N PHE A 18 10.95 -4.61 -13.04
CA PHE A 18 9.91 -3.60 -13.25
C PHE A 18 10.41 -2.41 -14.07
N GLU A 19 11.56 -1.83 -13.70
CA GLU A 19 12.15 -0.70 -14.45
C GLU A 19 12.43 -1.08 -15.91
N ASN A 20 12.98 -2.28 -16.14
CA ASN A 20 13.27 -2.78 -17.48
C ASN A 20 11.99 -2.95 -18.30
N MET A 21 10.91 -3.46 -17.71
CA MET A 21 9.62 -3.58 -18.40
C MET A 21 9.06 -2.20 -18.81
N VAL A 22 9.13 -1.21 -17.90
CA VAL A 22 8.70 0.16 -18.21
C VAL A 22 9.57 0.75 -19.34
N ALA A 23 10.89 0.58 -19.26
CA ALA A 23 11.82 1.04 -20.29
C ALA A 23 11.52 0.44 -21.65
N GLU A 24 11.28 -0.89 -21.73
CA GLU A 24 10.89 -1.58 -22.98
C GLU A 24 9.58 -1.03 -23.55
N VAL A 25 8.58 -0.80 -22.72
CA VAL A 25 7.31 -0.19 -23.18
C VAL A 25 7.55 1.19 -23.76
N MET A 26 8.33 2.04 -23.06
CA MET A 26 8.66 3.39 -23.54
C MET A 26 9.43 3.35 -24.86
N ASP A 27 10.40 2.44 -25.00
CA ASP A 27 11.17 2.27 -26.23
C ASP A 27 10.27 1.86 -27.40
N ARG A 28 9.37 0.90 -27.19
CA ARG A 28 8.36 0.48 -28.19
C ARG A 28 7.41 1.60 -28.59
N CYS A 29 7.15 2.55 -27.70
CA CYS A 29 6.38 3.76 -27.99
C CYS A 29 7.23 4.85 -28.68
N GLY A 30 8.52 4.65 -28.88
CA GLY A 30 9.43 5.63 -29.49
C GLY A 30 9.77 6.81 -28.57
N ASP A 31 9.58 6.66 -27.25
CA ASP A 31 9.74 7.75 -26.29
C ASP A 31 10.63 7.36 -25.08
N TYR A 32 11.71 6.63 -25.31
CA TYR A 32 12.64 6.23 -24.26
C TYR A 32 13.85 7.16 -24.14
N SER A 33 14.19 7.48 -22.92
CA SER A 33 15.53 7.84 -22.46
C SER A 33 15.61 7.61 -20.96
N GLU A 34 16.80 7.46 -20.42
CA GLU A 34 17.00 7.26 -18.97
C GLU A 34 16.33 8.39 -18.15
N LEU A 35 16.44 9.63 -18.58
CA LEU A 35 15.79 10.75 -17.90
C LEU A 35 14.26 10.71 -17.99
N LYS A 36 13.71 10.28 -19.15
CA LYS A 36 12.26 10.13 -19.31
C LYS A 36 11.71 9.01 -18.44
N LEU A 37 12.41 7.87 -18.34
CA LEU A 37 12.05 6.79 -17.44
C LEU A 37 11.98 7.27 -15.99
N ARG A 38 13.00 7.96 -15.50
CA ARG A 38 13.01 8.50 -14.13
C ARG A 38 11.88 9.49 -13.89
N ARG A 39 11.61 10.38 -14.83
CA ARG A 39 10.48 11.32 -14.75
C ARG A 39 9.12 10.62 -14.77
N ALA A 40 8.97 9.56 -15.56
CA ALA A 40 7.75 8.77 -15.60
C ALA A 40 7.49 8.12 -14.24
N LEU A 41 8.51 7.50 -13.64
CA LEU A 41 8.41 6.91 -12.31
C LEU A 41 8.07 7.97 -11.24
N ALA A 42 8.79 9.09 -11.21
CA ALA A 42 8.55 10.17 -10.24
C ALA A 42 7.13 10.79 -10.36
N ASN A 43 6.53 10.75 -11.54
CA ASN A 43 5.15 11.20 -11.77
C ASN A 43 4.10 10.11 -11.59
N SER A 44 4.50 8.91 -11.17
CA SER A 44 3.60 7.77 -11.01
C SER A 44 3.06 7.67 -9.58
N TYR A 45 1.87 7.08 -9.49
CA TYR A 45 1.20 6.78 -8.23
C TYR A 45 0.97 5.28 -8.11
N MET A 46 1.05 4.76 -6.90
CA MET A 46 0.78 3.35 -6.63
C MET A 46 -0.04 3.19 -5.36
N LEU A 47 -1.10 2.42 -5.46
CA LEU A 47 -1.75 1.77 -4.33
C LEU A 47 -1.06 0.42 -4.13
N SER A 48 -0.26 0.30 -3.09
CA SER A 48 0.32 -0.98 -2.67
C SER A 48 -0.77 -1.77 -1.95
N SER A 49 -1.47 -2.62 -2.71
CA SER A 49 -2.64 -3.32 -2.19
C SER A 49 -2.23 -4.57 -1.43
N ASP A 50 -2.41 -4.51 -0.13
CA ASP A 50 -2.14 -5.59 0.81
C ASP A 50 -3.15 -5.51 1.95
N VAL A 51 -3.21 -6.54 2.80
CA VAL A 51 -4.03 -6.52 4.01
C VAL A 51 -3.35 -5.67 5.09
N SER A 52 -4.15 -5.14 6.02
CA SER A 52 -3.66 -4.39 7.16
C SER A 52 -4.14 -5.03 8.46
N ALA A 53 -3.27 -5.16 9.46
CA ALA A 53 -3.63 -5.78 10.72
C ALA A 53 -4.76 -5.00 11.42
N ALA A 54 -5.91 -5.64 11.59
CA ALA A 54 -7.01 -5.10 12.38
C ALA A 54 -6.68 -5.17 13.87
N TYR A 55 -7.13 -4.17 14.62
CA TYR A 55 -6.97 -4.18 16.07
C TYR A 55 -7.51 -5.47 16.69
N ASP A 56 -6.65 -6.17 17.43
CA ASP A 56 -7.00 -7.37 18.16
C ASP A 56 -6.86 -7.10 19.68
N PRO A 57 -7.96 -7.18 20.45
CA PRO A 57 -7.92 -6.96 21.89
C PRO A 57 -7.09 -8.01 22.64
N ASN A 58 -6.89 -9.21 22.07
CA ASN A 58 -6.06 -10.24 22.67
C ASN A 58 -4.56 -9.92 22.58
N TYR A 59 -4.17 -9.06 21.64
CA TYR A 59 -2.80 -8.63 21.40
C TYR A 59 -2.65 -7.11 21.49
N ALA A 60 -3.46 -6.45 22.32
CA ALA A 60 -3.53 -4.99 22.43
C ALA A 60 -2.17 -4.30 22.65
N SER A 61 -1.20 -4.98 23.25
CA SER A 61 0.13 -4.43 23.55
C SER A 61 0.97 -4.09 22.32
N VAL A 62 0.70 -4.76 21.17
CA VAL A 62 1.41 -4.53 19.90
C VAL A 62 0.68 -3.55 18.98
N PHE A 63 -0.46 -3.01 19.41
CA PHE A 63 -1.24 -2.03 18.66
C PHE A 63 -1.24 -0.67 19.35
N GLU A 64 -1.22 0.41 18.56
CA GLU A 64 -1.67 1.72 19.02
C GLU A 64 -3.14 1.89 18.62
N LYS A 65 -4.03 1.71 19.58
CA LYS A 65 -5.48 1.62 19.33
C LYS A 65 -6.06 2.79 18.54
N LYS A 66 -5.51 4.00 18.73
CA LYS A 66 -6.01 5.21 18.05
C LYS A 66 -5.63 5.25 16.56
N ASN A 67 -4.59 4.50 16.18
CA ASN A 67 -4.05 4.46 14.83
C ASN A 67 -4.24 3.07 14.17
N SER A 68 -5.03 2.20 14.77
CA SER A 68 -5.27 0.85 14.25
C SER A 68 -6.45 0.82 13.29
N ALA A 69 -6.41 -0.13 12.35
CA ALA A 69 -7.55 -0.46 11.52
C ALA A 69 -8.60 -1.25 12.29
N PHE A 70 -9.87 -1.09 11.91
CA PHE A 70 -11.01 -1.80 12.50
C PHE A 70 -11.92 -2.35 11.40
N PHE A 71 -12.57 -3.49 11.68
CA PHE A 71 -13.59 -4.04 10.80
C PHE A 71 -14.79 -3.11 10.64
N GLY A 72 -15.38 -3.10 9.45
CA GLY A 72 -16.57 -2.32 9.14
C GLY A 72 -16.32 -0.81 8.98
N LYS A 73 -15.06 -0.43 8.72
CA LYS A 73 -14.66 0.97 8.52
C LYS A 73 -14.19 1.26 7.09
N GLY A 74 -14.38 0.29 6.21
CA GLY A 74 -13.99 0.41 4.80
C GLY A 74 -12.52 0.11 4.54
N MET A 75 -12.04 0.57 3.37
CA MET A 75 -10.66 0.39 2.96
C MET A 75 -9.69 1.06 3.93
N VAL A 76 -8.57 0.41 4.19
CA VAL A 76 -7.51 0.96 5.03
C VAL A 76 -6.44 1.62 4.18
N PHE A 77 -6.08 2.85 4.49
CA PHE A 77 -4.87 3.50 4.00
C PHE A 77 -3.87 3.61 5.14
N ASN A 78 -2.70 2.99 4.99
CA ASN A 78 -1.63 3.12 5.96
C ASN A 78 -0.71 4.28 5.56
N LYS A 79 -0.77 5.37 6.34
CA LYS A 79 0.14 6.51 6.18
C LYS A 79 1.59 6.08 6.35
N TYR A 80 1.82 5.18 7.30
CA TYR A 80 3.13 4.69 7.67
C TYR A 80 3.12 3.18 7.87
N THR A 81 4.11 2.50 7.33
CA THR A 81 4.34 1.06 7.54
C THR A 81 5.79 0.82 7.96
N GLY A 82 6.07 -0.35 8.45
CA GLY A 82 7.42 -0.75 8.83
C GLY A 82 7.43 -1.69 10.01
N SER A 83 8.30 -2.70 9.98
CA SER A 83 8.49 -3.61 11.10
C SER A 83 9.08 -2.85 12.28
N ARG A 84 8.39 -2.88 13.40
CA ARG A 84 8.68 -2.07 14.59
C ARG A 84 8.82 -0.57 14.27
N GLY A 85 8.19 -0.11 13.18
CA GLY A 85 8.26 1.25 12.71
C GLY A 85 9.58 1.67 12.07
N LYS A 86 10.47 0.75 11.69
CA LYS A 86 11.84 1.13 11.26
C LYS A 86 12.41 0.33 10.09
N SER A 87 11.81 -0.79 9.70
CA SER A 87 12.35 -1.66 8.66
C SER A 87 11.32 -1.95 7.59
N GLY A 88 11.71 -1.85 6.32
CA GLY A 88 10.79 -1.95 5.19
C GLY A 88 9.70 -0.89 5.24
N SER A 89 10.05 0.32 5.69
CA SER A 89 9.11 1.40 5.97
C SER A 89 8.76 2.17 4.72
N ASN A 90 7.48 2.54 4.60
CA ASN A 90 7.02 3.57 3.68
C ASN A 90 6.32 4.68 4.48
N ASP A 91 6.50 5.92 4.03
CA ASP A 91 5.83 7.11 4.57
C ASP A 91 5.15 7.85 3.40
N ALA A 92 3.85 7.60 3.21
CA ALA A 92 3.09 8.18 2.13
C ALA A 92 3.04 9.72 2.23
N SER A 93 3.20 10.43 1.11
CA SER A 93 3.16 11.89 1.09
C SER A 93 1.78 12.43 1.46
N ALA A 94 1.74 13.55 2.18
CA ALA A 94 0.48 14.17 2.60
C ALA A 94 -0.35 14.65 1.39
N GLU A 95 0.31 15.10 0.34
CA GLU A 95 -0.31 15.54 -0.92
C GLU A 95 -1.01 14.38 -1.63
N PHE A 96 -0.38 13.21 -1.67
CA PHE A 96 -1.00 12.02 -2.27
C PHE A 96 -2.18 11.54 -1.42
N ILE A 97 -2.06 11.52 -0.10
CA ILE A 97 -3.17 11.20 0.81
C ILE A 97 -4.33 12.18 0.60
N GLY A 98 -4.06 13.47 0.46
CA GLY A 98 -5.09 14.47 0.17
C GLY A 98 -5.85 14.20 -1.12
N LYS A 99 -5.15 13.80 -2.20
CA LYS A 99 -5.77 13.40 -3.46
C LYS A 99 -6.65 12.16 -3.29
N LEU A 100 -6.14 11.12 -2.62
CA LEU A 100 -6.89 9.88 -2.40
C LEU A 100 -8.15 10.12 -1.56
N ARG A 101 -8.04 10.87 -0.47
CA ARG A 101 -9.20 11.23 0.36
C ARG A 101 -10.27 11.92 -0.47
N LYS A 102 -9.88 12.89 -1.30
CA LYS A 102 -10.84 13.56 -2.19
C LYS A 102 -11.52 12.57 -3.13
N VAL A 103 -10.80 11.64 -3.74
CA VAL A 103 -11.38 10.61 -4.62
C VAL A 103 -12.38 9.74 -3.85
N MET A 104 -12.05 9.33 -2.63
CA MET A 104 -12.93 8.51 -1.80
C MET A 104 -14.20 9.27 -1.37
N ASP A 105 -14.03 10.51 -0.93
CA ASP A 105 -15.14 11.37 -0.52
C ASP A 105 -16.08 11.67 -1.70
N ASP A 106 -15.55 12.00 -2.88
CA ASP A 106 -16.32 12.26 -4.09
C ASP A 106 -17.09 11.02 -4.60
N ALA A 107 -16.59 9.83 -4.33
CA ALA A 107 -17.18 8.56 -4.74
C ALA A 107 -18.05 7.88 -3.67
N ASP A 108 -18.25 8.51 -2.53
CA ASP A 108 -18.95 7.95 -1.36
C ASP A 108 -18.42 6.55 -0.99
N VAL A 109 -17.09 6.46 -0.85
CA VAL A 109 -16.38 5.25 -0.45
C VAL A 109 -15.96 5.36 1.01
N TYR A 110 -16.31 4.38 1.82
CA TYR A 110 -15.86 4.32 3.20
C TYR A 110 -14.38 3.89 3.27
N PHE A 111 -13.59 4.67 4.00
CA PHE A 111 -12.19 4.38 4.23
C PHE A 111 -11.75 4.81 5.63
N GLN A 112 -10.62 4.30 6.07
CA GLN A 112 -9.98 4.67 7.33
C GLN A 112 -8.49 4.86 7.13
N MET A 113 -7.90 5.75 7.94
CA MET A 113 -6.45 5.90 8.04
C MET A 113 -5.94 5.09 9.21
N ALA A 114 -4.87 4.34 9.02
CA ALA A 114 -4.25 3.54 10.07
C ALA A 114 -2.73 3.50 9.94
N GLU A 115 -2.09 2.98 10.97
CA GLU A 115 -0.70 2.54 10.95
C GLU A 115 -0.64 1.04 11.19
N LEU A 116 0.36 0.39 10.64
CA LEU A 116 0.52 -1.04 10.75
C LEU A 116 1.28 -1.40 12.04
N GLY A 117 0.53 -1.44 13.15
CA GLY A 117 1.05 -1.80 14.46
C GLY A 117 1.68 -0.63 15.25
N LYS A 118 2.05 -0.92 16.49
CA LYS A 118 2.67 0.04 17.39
C LYS A 118 4.17 0.15 17.13
N VAL A 119 4.69 1.36 17.03
CA VAL A 119 6.13 1.62 16.89
C VAL A 119 6.92 0.94 18.02
N ASP A 120 8.04 0.37 17.68
CA ASP A 120 8.95 -0.42 18.52
C ASP A 120 8.41 -1.78 19.03
N ALA A 121 7.10 -2.01 18.99
CA ALA A 121 6.49 -3.21 19.56
C ALA A 121 5.81 -4.12 18.53
N GLY A 122 5.25 -3.55 17.48
CA GLY A 122 4.48 -4.27 16.47
C GLY A 122 4.81 -3.80 15.06
N GLY A 123 3.85 -3.97 14.15
CA GLY A 123 3.97 -3.55 12.76
C GLY A 123 4.58 -4.62 11.85
N GLY A 124 4.57 -4.32 10.56
CA GLY A 124 5.12 -5.17 9.51
C GLY A 124 5.68 -4.33 8.37
N GLY A 125 6.66 -4.87 7.67
CA GLY A 125 7.14 -4.33 6.41
C GLY A 125 6.19 -4.73 5.29
N THR A 126 6.15 -3.90 4.25
CA THR A 126 5.40 -4.14 3.01
C THR A 126 6.31 -3.92 1.81
N ILE A 127 5.81 -4.13 0.60
CA ILE A 127 6.58 -3.86 -0.62
C ILE A 127 6.53 -2.38 -1.04
N ALA A 128 5.72 -1.55 -0.39
CA ALA A 128 5.49 -0.16 -0.78
C ALA A 128 6.78 0.66 -0.89
N TYR A 129 7.70 0.50 0.06
CA TYR A 129 8.97 1.23 0.06
C TYR A 129 9.84 0.95 -1.17
N ILE A 130 9.70 -0.21 -1.80
CA ILE A 130 10.55 -0.60 -2.94
C ILE A 130 10.31 0.34 -4.12
N LEU A 131 9.05 0.59 -4.47
CA LEU A 131 8.70 1.53 -5.53
C LEU A 131 8.80 2.99 -5.07
N ALA A 132 8.58 3.27 -3.80
CA ALA A 132 8.86 4.60 -3.26
C ALA A 132 10.34 5.00 -3.39
N ASN A 133 11.27 4.03 -3.33
CA ASN A 133 12.69 4.26 -3.60
C ASN A 133 12.99 4.63 -5.06
N LEU A 134 12.04 4.44 -5.98
CA LEU A 134 12.10 4.92 -7.36
C LEU A 134 11.44 6.30 -7.55
N ASP A 135 11.21 7.03 -6.46
CA ASP A 135 10.58 8.35 -6.40
C ASP A 135 9.07 8.35 -6.74
N MET A 136 8.43 7.18 -6.74
CA MET A 136 6.98 7.08 -6.92
C MET A 136 6.22 7.50 -5.67
N ASN A 137 5.02 8.06 -5.85
CA ASN A 137 4.09 8.29 -4.75
C ASN A 137 3.36 6.97 -4.41
N VAL A 138 3.69 6.37 -3.28
CA VAL A 138 3.18 5.06 -2.88
C VAL A 138 2.47 5.15 -1.53
N ILE A 139 1.34 4.49 -1.40
CA ILE A 139 0.65 4.26 -0.13
C ILE A 139 0.21 2.81 -0.02
N ASP A 140 0.37 2.23 1.15
CA ASP A 140 -0.24 0.93 1.45
C ASP A 140 -1.75 1.09 1.62
N SER A 141 -2.49 0.23 0.95
CA SER A 141 -3.94 0.30 0.91
C SER A 141 -4.52 -1.10 0.87
N GLY A 142 -5.55 -1.38 1.65
CA GLY A 142 -6.09 -2.72 1.65
C GLY A 142 -7.24 -2.94 2.62
N ILE A 143 -7.37 -4.15 3.10
CA ILE A 143 -8.49 -4.57 3.93
C ILE A 143 -7.98 -4.90 5.33
N ALA A 144 -8.73 -4.48 6.35
CA ALA A 144 -8.44 -4.88 7.72
C ALA A 144 -8.61 -6.40 7.87
N VAL A 145 -7.59 -7.07 8.40
CA VAL A 145 -7.56 -8.52 8.60
C VAL A 145 -7.20 -8.87 10.04
N GLN A 146 -7.84 -9.88 10.58
CA GLN A 146 -7.39 -10.54 11.82
C GLN A 146 -6.81 -11.91 11.51
N ASN A 147 -5.94 -12.38 12.39
CA ASN A 147 -5.23 -13.64 12.27
C ASN A 147 -4.34 -13.72 11.02
N MET A 148 -3.73 -12.60 10.62
CA MET A 148 -2.77 -12.55 9.50
C MET A 148 -1.72 -13.67 9.64
N HIS A 149 -1.46 -14.39 8.55
CA HIS A 149 -0.58 -15.58 8.49
C HIS A 149 -1.07 -16.82 9.26
N ALA A 150 -2.27 -16.81 9.83
CA ALA A 150 -2.85 -17.99 10.44
C ALA A 150 -3.57 -18.87 9.39
N PRO A 151 -3.90 -20.14 9.73
CA PRO A 151 -4.67 -21.00 8.84
C PRO A 151 -6.06 -20.45 8.48
N TYR A 152 -6.61 -19.59 9.32
CA TYR A 152 -7.89 -18.93 9.11
C TYR A 152 -7.74 -17.42 9.36
N GLU A 153 -7.68 -16.67 8.29
CA GLU A 153 -7.71 -15.22 8.32
C GLU A 153 -9.14 -14.70 8.17
N VAL A 154 -9.46 -13.61 8.83
CA VAL A 154 -10.83 -13.07 8.86
C VAL A 154 -10.82 -11.62 8.39
N ILE A 155 -11.72 -11.32 7.44
CA ILE A 155 -11.98 -9.96 6.95
C ILE A 155 -13.47 -9.64 6.98
N SER A 156 -13.81 -8.37 6.91
CA SER A 156 -15.19 -7.91 6.73
C SER A 156 -15.55 -7.90 5.24
N LYS A 157 -16.68 -8.53 4.88
CA LYS A 157 -17.20 -8.48 3.50
C LYS A 157 -17.59 -7.06 3.07
N ALA A 158 -18.05 -6.22 4.01
CA ALA A 158 -18.35 -4.83 3.74
C ALA A 158 -17.08 -4.06 3.36
N ASP A 159 -15.99 -4.28 4.09
CA ASP A 159 -14.70 -3.64 3.80
C ASP A 159 -14.12 -4.11 2.46
N LEU A 160 -14.32 -5.40 2.10
CA LEU A 160 -13.95 -5.91 0.79
C LEU A 160 -14.73 -5.19 -0.34
N TYR A 161 -16.02 -4.97 -0.16
CA TYR A 161 -16.85 -4.24 -1.13
C TYR A 161 -16.40 -2.77 -1.27
N GLU A 162 -16.15 -2.09 -0.16
CA GLU A 162 -15.63 -0.71 -0.19
C GLU A 162 -14.24 -0.63 -0.83
N THR A 163 -13.39 -1.63 -0.63
CA THR A 163 -12.08 -1.72 -1.28
C THR A 163 -12.21 -1.88 -2.80
N LEU A 164 -13.15 -2.69 -3.27
CA LEU A 164 -13.44 -2.81 -4.71
C LEU A 164 -13.88 -1.47 -5.32
N LYS A 165 -14.77 -0.74 -4.63
CA LYS A 165 -15.18 0.61 -5.04
C LYS A 165 -13.97 1.54 -5.08
N ALA A 166 -13.20 1.59 -4.00
CA ALA A 166 -12.02 2.45 -3.86
C ALA A 166 -11.04 2.27 -5.02
N VAL A 167 -10.65 1.04 -5.31
CA VAL A 167 -9.71 0.71 -6.41
C VAL A 167 -10.29 1.13 -7.76
N SER A 168 -11.59 0.84 -8.01
CA SER A 168 -12.25 1.19 -9.26
C SER A 168 -12.26 2.71 -9.50
N TYR A 169 -12.64 3.50 -8.49
CA TYR A 169 -12.69 4.96 -8.61
C TYR A 169 -11.30 5.60 -8.69
N THR A 170 -10.33 5.08 -7.95
CA THR A 170 -8.95 5.58 -8.04
C THR A 170 -8.39 5.38 -9.44
N HIS A 171 -8.66 4.23 -10.06
CA HIS A 171 -8.23 3.94 -11.45
C HIS A 171 -8.82 4.91 -12.47
N LEU A 172 -10.06 5.34 -12.26
CA LEU A 172 -10.75 6.24 -13.20
C LEU A 172 -10.39 7.72 -13.00
N THR A 173 -9.86 8.10 -11.86
CA THR A 173 -9.75 9.51 -11.46
C THR A 173 -8.31 10.04 -11.37
N LEU A 174 -7.33 9.16 -11.19
CA LEU A 174 -5.91 9.52 -11.09
C LEU A 174 -5.12 9.32 -12.39
N GLN A 175 -5.82 9.06 -13.50
CA GLN A 175 -5.21 8.99 -14.85
C GLN A 175 -4.85 10.36 -15.39
#